data_25ee4e9c2e0a14c137a7c614fe2ea101
#
_entry.id   25ee4e9c2e0a14c137a7c614fe2ea101
#
_cell.length_a   1.000
_cell.length_b   1.000
_cell.length_c   1.000
_cell.angle_alpha   90.00
_cell.angle_beta   90.00
_cell.angle_gamma   90.00
#
_symmetry.space_group_name_H-M   'P 1'
#
loop_
_entity.id
_entity.type
_entity.pdbx_description
1 polymer ?
#
loop_
_entity_poly.entity_id
_entity_poly.type
_entity_poly.pdbx_seq_one_letter_code
_entity_poly.pdbx_strand_id
1 'polypeptide(L)'
;MIFSTERQSLIRWSAVVLSLCLNPVLAATESDREPINIQADRAMVSELDGLSVYSGHVVITQGSMKILADEVRLKSENNQLTTILAVGDVAQSGLAGFTRGATRDLESITASASEVEYLVASQQLTLRGQAVLSLGQDRYQGNVLSYDIAKGIFKLESGQDPSDRVNLTINPKADQPL
;
A
#
# COMPACT_ATOMS: atom_id res chain seq x y z
N MET A 1 11.12 -17.87 88.75
CA MET A 1 9.89 -17.28 88.26
C MET A 1 10.27 -16.62 86.95
N ILE A 2 9.93 -17.29 85.83
CA ILE A 2 10.42 -16.88 84.53
C ILE A 2 9.19 -16.65 83.65
N PHE A 3 8.99 -15.42 83.21
CA PHE A 3 7.97 -15.10 82.19
C PHE A 3 8.61 -14.94 80.88
N SER A 4 8.25 -15.84 79.99
CA SER A 4 8.62 -15.83 78.58
C SER A 4 7.59 -15.00 77.81
N THR A 5 8.05 -13.98 77.12
CA THR A 5 7.21 -13.16 76.27
C THR A 5 7.49 -13.51 74.82
N GLU A 6 6.57 -14.21 74.20
CA GLU A 6 6.59 -14.50 72.75
C GLU A 6 6.30 -13.19 71.97
N ARG A 7 7.22 -12.87 71.05
CA ARG A 7 7.02 -11.81 70.04
C ARG A 7 6.49 -12.49 68.75
N GLN A 8 5.22 -12.24 68.49
CA GLN A 8 4.63 -12.59 67.20
C GLN A 8 5.12 -11.59 66.14
N SER A 9 5.90 -12.07 65.15
CA SER A 9 6.33 -11.33 63.99
C SER A 9 5.21 -11.36 62.93
N LEU A 10 4.55 -10.26 62.71
CA LEU A 10 3.61 -10.05 61.63
C LEU A 10 4.35 -9.97 60.30
N ILE A 11 4.30 -11.04 59.51
CA ILE A 11 4.79 -11.06 58.15
C ILE A 11 3.78 -10.31 57.27
N ARG A 12 4.14 -9.05 56.88
CA ARG A 12 3.41 -8.28 55.91
C ARG A 12 3.73 -8.79 54.51
N TRP A 13 2.79 -9.49 53.90
CA TRP A 13 2.86 -9.89 52.50
C TRP A 13 2.61 -8.65 51.65
N SER A 14 3.69 -8.13 51.04
CA SER A 14 3.63 -7.07 50.07
C SER A 14 3.33 -7.73 48.69
N ALA A 15 2.08 -7.58 48.26
CA ALA A 15 1.67 -8.03 46.92
C ALA A 15 2.27 -7.04 45.89
N VAL A 16 3.34 -7.47 45.23
CA VAL A 16 3.89 -6.77 44.07
C VAL A 16 2.97 -7.07 42.88
N VAL A 17 2.11 -6.12 42.53
CA VAL A 17 1.32 -6.14 41.32
C VAL A 17 2.25 -5.84 40.15
N LEU A 18 2.72 -6.88 39.46
CA LEU A 18 3.47 -6.76 38.21
C LEU A 18 2.49 -6.35 37.09
N SER A 19 2.36 -5.05 36.85
CA SER A 19 1.58 -4.50 35.73
C SER A 19 2.30 -4.83 34.42
N LEU A 20 1.80 -5.86 33.70
CA LEU A 20 2.23 -6.18 32.35
C LEU A 20 1.64 -5.09 31.41
N CYS A 21 2.44 -4.10 31.07
CA CYS A 21 2.12 -3.18 29.97
C CYS A 21 2.16 -3.96 28.65
N LEU A 22 1.00 -4.43 28.18
CA LEU A 22 0.85 -4.86 26.81
C LEU A 22 0.97 -3.63 25.91
N ASN A 23 2.15 -3.40 25.36
CA ASN A 23 2.31 -2.49 24.24
C ASN A 23 1.68 -3.15 23.01
N PRO A 24 0.70 -2.55 22.33
CA PRO A 24 0.28 -3.04 21.04
C PRO A 24 1.45 -2.84 20.06
N VAL A 25 2.11 -3.93 19.70
CA VAL A 25 3.03 -3.94 18.56
C VAL A 25 2.16 -3.71 17.34
N LEU A 26 2.20 -2.50 16.78
CA LEU A 26 1.70 -2.23 15.43
C LEU A 26 2.48 -3.16 14.49
N ALA A 27 1.82 -4.22 14.06
CA ALA A 27 2.35 -5.11 13.03
C ALA A 27 2.40 -4.32 11.74
N ALA A 28 3.57 -3.76 11.39
CA ALA A 28 3.83 -3.31 10.03
C ALA A 28 3.64 -4.53 9.11
N THR A 29 2.86 -4.36 8.07
CA THR A 29 2.58 -5.43 7.09
C THR A 29 3.92 -5.92 6.53
N GLU A 30 4.18 -7.21 6.54
CA GLU A 30 5.47 -7.82 6.13
C GLU A 30 5.90 -7.37 4.71
N SER A 31 4.95 -7.06 3.85
CA SER A 31 5.15 -6.57 2.47
C SER A 31 6.02 -5.31 2.36
N ASP A 32 5.95 -4.41 3.33
CA ASP A 32 6.68 -3.12 3.28
C ASP A 32 8.17 -3.25 3.67
N ARG A 33 8.57 -4.44 4.14
CA ARG A 33 9.96 -4.75 4.53
C ARG A 33 10.74 -5.50 3.45
N GLU A 34 10.08 -5.94 2.39
CA GLU A 34 10.75 -6.64 1.31
C GLU A 34 11.55 -5.67 0.42
N PRO A 35 12.69 -6.13 -0.14
CA PRO A 35 13.50 -5.29 -1.00
C PRO A 35 12.71 -4.91 -2.27
N ILE A 36 12.92 -3.67 -2.72
CA ILE A 36 12.42 -3.20 -4.00
C ILE A 36 13.42 -3.63 -5.08
N ASN A 37 12.95 -4.39 -6.05
CA ASN A 37 13.73 -4.77 -7.23
C ASN A 37 13.23 -3.98 -8.43
N ILE A 38 14.18 -3.39 -9.20
CA ILE A 38 13.88 -2.57 -10.38
C ILE A 38 14.66 -3.11 -11.57
N GLN A 39 13.97 -3.28 -12.68
CA GLN A 39 14.53 -3.61 -13.98
C GLN A 39 14.10 -2.53 -14.97
N ALA A 40 15.03 -2.04 -15.79
CA ALA A 40 14.79 -1.02 -16.81
C ALA A 40 15.91 -1.06 -17.85
N ASP A 41 15.67 -0.47 -19.02
CA ASP A 41 16.71 -0.33 -20.05
C ASP A 41 17.72 0.79 -19.69
N ARG A 42 17.26 1.81 -18.98
CA ARG A 42 18.08 2.98 -18.55
C ARG A 42 17.67 3.42 -17.14
N ALA A 43 18.64 3.92 -16.41
CA ALA A 43 18.45 4.52 -15.10
C ALA A 43 19.29 5.81 -14.95
N MET A 44 18.68 6.83 -14.33
CA MET A 44 19.34 8.06 -13.88
C MET A 44 18.99 8.25 -12.41
N VAL A 45 20.00 8.36 -11.56
CA VAL A 45 19.82 8.49 -10.11
C VAL A 45 20.51 9.77 -9.65
N SER A 46 19.77 10.67 -9.01
CA SER A 46 20.28 11.88 -8.33
C SER A 46 20.07 11.72 -6.83
N GLU A 47 21.12 11.32 -6.12
CA GLU A 47 21.07 11.15 -4.67
C GLU A 47 20.81 12.46 -3.93
N LEU A 48 21.35 13.58 -4.44
CA LEU A 48 21.19 14.90 -3.84
C LEU A 48 19.74 15.39 -3.90
N ASP A 49 19.06 15.11 -5.00
CA ASP A 49 17.67 15.53 -5.20
C ASP A 49 16.65 14.49 -4.70
N GLY A 50 17.12 13.30 -4.30
CA GLY A 50 16.28 12.18 -3.95
C GLY A 50 15.40 11.69 -5.11
N LEU A 51 15.82 11.91 -6.36
CA LEU A 51 15.06 11.58 -7.56
C LEU A 51 15.79 10.48 -8.36
N SER A 52 15.06 9.45 -8.73
CA SER A 52 15.52 8.42 -9.66
C SER A 52 14.54 8.27 -10.80
N VAL A 53 15.04 8.19 -12.03
CA VAL A 53 14.26 8.00 -13.24
C VAL A 53 14.74 6.73 -13.94
N TYR A 54 13.80 5.84 -14.18
CA TYR A 54 14.00 4.59 -14.91
C TYR A 54 13.18 4.63 -16.19
N SER A 55 13.73 4.18 -17.31
CA SER A 55 13.02 4.22 -18.58
C SER A 55 13.33 3.01 -19.46
N GLY A 56 12.32 2.61 -20.23
CA GLY A 56 12.30 1.45 -21.12
C GLY A 56 11.97 0.16 -20.36
N HIS A 57 10.81 -0.42 -20.66
CA HIS A 57 10.33 -1.71 -20.13
C HIS A 57 10.48 -1.85 -18.61
N VAL A 58 10.11 -0.80 -17.87
CA VAL A 58 10.34 -0.75 -16.42
C VAL A 58 9.47 -1.76 -15.71
N VAL A 59 10.10 -2.56 -14.86
CA VAL A 59 9.45 -3.52 -13.95
C VAL A 59 9.93 -3.25 -12.54
N ILE A 60 9.02 -2.91 -11.63
CA ILE A 60 9.28 -2.78 -10.19
C ILE A 60 8.53 -3.88 -9.47
N THR A 61 9.19 -4.54 -8.52
CA THR A 61 8.57 -5.54 -7.64
C THR A 61 8.97 -5.31 -6.19
N GLN A 62 7.99 -5.46 -5.29
CA GLN A 62 8.19 -5.46 -3.85
C GLN A 62 7.14 -6.39 -3.23
N GLY A 63 7.56 -7.53 -2.72
CA GLY A 63 6.62 -8.55 -2.26
C GLY A 63 5.63 -8.97 -3.33
N SER A 64 4.35 -8.84 -3.04
CA SER A 64 3.27 -9.12 -3.99
C SER A 64 2.93 -7.94 -4.92
N MET A 65 3.55 -6.77 -4.68
CA MET A 65 3.35 -5.59 -5.53
C MET A 65 4.22 -5.69 -6.78
N LYS A 66 3.64 -5.33 -7.93
CA LYS A 66 4.34 -5.20 -9.21
C LYS A 66 3.84 -3.98 -9.97
N ILE A 67 4.77 -3.21 -10.54
CA ILE A 67 4.49 -2.06 -11.41
C ILE A 67 5.17 -2.32 -12.75
N LEU A 68 4.45 -2.04 -13.83
CA LEU A 68 4.92 -2.11 -15.21
C LEU A 68 4.70 -0.74 -15.85
N ALA A 69 5.70 -0.19 -16.53
CA ALA A 69 5.60 1.11 -17.19
C ALA A 69 6.72 1.30 -18.22
N ASP A 70 6.62 2.35 -19.02
CA ASP A 70 7.69 2.79 -19.91
C ASP A 70 8.67 3.72 -19.21
N GLU A 71 8.17 4.52 -18.29
CA GLU A 71 9.00 5.36 -17.43
C GLU A 71 8.49 5.31 -15.99
N VAL A 72 9.41 5.25 -15.05
CA VAL A 72 9.09 5.37 -13.61
C VAL A 72 10.00 6.40 -12.98
N ARG A 73 9.40 7.31 -12.22
CA ARG A 73 10.09 8.28 -11.37
C ARG A 73 9.86 7.91 -9.91
N LEU A 74 10.95 7.75 -9.19
CA LEU A 74 10.95 7.52 -7.74
C LEU A 74 11.39 8.78 -7.03
N LYS A 75 10.62 9.22 -6.05
CA LYS A 75 10.99 10.31 -5.16
C LYS A 75 11.26 9.75 -3.77
N SER A 76 12.40 10.11 -3.22
CA SER A 76 12.81 9.76 -1.85
C SER A 76 13.06 11.03 -1.04
N GLU A 77 12.65 11.02 0.22
CA GLU A 77 12.93 12.07 1.20
C GLU A 77 13.55 11.43 2.44
N ASN A 78 14.66 11.97 2.93
CA ASN A 78 15.38 11.40 4.07
C ASN A 78 15.73 9.90 3.89
N ASN A 79 16.17 9.51 2.71
CA ASN A 79 16.46 8.13 2.31
C ASN A 79 15.25 7.17 2.38
N GLN A 80 14.04 7.69 2.43
CA GLN A 80 12.81 6.90 2.38
C GLN A 80 12.06 7.18 1.09
N LEU A 81 11.67 6.13 0.38
CA LEU A 81 10.83 6.24 -0.80
C LEU A 81 9.46 6.78 -0.40
N THR A 82 9.06 7.90 -1.01
CA THR A 82 7.78 8.56 -0.73
C THR A 82 6.78 8.40 -1.85
N THR A 83 7.25 8.47 -3.11
CA THR A 83 6.36 8.46 -4.27
C THR A 83 6.94 7.60 -5.39
N ILE A 84 6.08 6.82 -6.02
CA ILE A 84 6.33 6.12 -7.28
C ILE A 84 5.36 6.70 -8.31
N LEU A 85 5.88 7.29 -9.37
CA LEU A 85 5.11 7.76 -10.51
C LEU A 85 5.48 6.91 -11.72
N ALA A 86 4.52 6.13 -12.23
CA ALA A 86 4.69 5.27 -13.38
C ALA A 86 3.88 5.81 -14.57
N VAL A 87 4.52 5.93 -15.72
CA VAL A 87 3.92 6.47 -16.94
C VAL A 87 4.01 5.41 -18.04
N GLY A 88 2.89 5.13 -18.69
CA GLY A 88 2.81 4.25 -19.85
C GLY A 88 2.89 5.03 -21.15
N ASP A 89 3.52 4.45 -22.16
CA ASP A 89 3.45 4.97 -23.52
C ASP A 89 2.26 4.36 -24.26
N VAL A 90 1.12 5.04 -24.18
CA VAL A 90 -0.14 4.57 -24.79
C VAL A 90 0.00 4.33 -26.31
N ALA A 91 0.94 5.01 -26.96
CA ALA A 91 1.16 4.88 -28.40
C ALA A 91 2.01 3.65 -28.78
N GLN A 92 2.87 3.19 -27.89
CA GLN A 92 3.84 2.12 -28.19
C GLN A 92 3.60 0.83 -27.38
N SER A 93 3.62 0.93 -26.04
CA SER A 93 3.60 -0.26 -25.18
C SER A 93 2.32 -0.36 -24.32
N GLY A 94 1.53 0.70 -24.25
CA GLY A 94 0.25 0.71 -23.57
C GLY A 94 0.23 1.51 -22.27
N LEU A 95 -0.66 1.13 -21.36
CA LEU A 95 -0.89 1.78 -20.09
C LEU A 95 0.12 1.32 -19.04
N ALA A 96 0.46 2.20 -18.10
CA ALA A 96 1.13 1.79 -16.88
C ALA A 96 0.21 0.86 -16.06
N GLY A 97 0.79 -0.17 -15.45
CA GLY A 97 0.09 -1.18 -14.67
C GLY A 97 0.59 -1.23 -13.23
N PHE A 98 -0.34 -1.44 -12.30
CA PHE A 98 -0.08 -1.71 -10.90
C PHE A 98 -0.83 -2.97 -10.49
N THR A 99 -0.16 -3.91 -9.85
CA THR A 99 -0.79 -5.11 -9.28
C THR A 99 -0.31 -5.32 -7.85
N ARG A 100 -1.19 -5.83 -7.00
CA ARG A 100 -0.88 -6.27 -5.65
C ARG A 100 -1.70 -7.52 -5.35
N GLY A 101 -1.04 -8.57 -4.89
CA GLY A 101 -1.68 -9.81 -4.50
C GLY A 101 -2.66 -9.62 -3.35
N ALA A 102 -3.63 -10.53 -3.23
CA ALA A 102 -4.53 -10.57 -2.10
C ALA A 102 -3.77 -10.84 -0.80
N THR A 103 -4.23 -10.26 0.29
CA THR A 103 -3.79 -10.55 1.65
C THR A 103 -4.95 -11.13 2.45
N ARG A 104 -4.73 -11.45 3.74
CA ARG A 104 -5.81 -11.96 4.60
C ARG A 104 -7.00 -11.00 4.68
N ASP A 105 -6.73 -9.69 4.68
CA ASP A 105 -7.72 -8.64 4.94
C ASP A 105 -8.07 -7.80 3.70
N LEU A 106 -7.31 -7.96 2.60
CA LEU A 106 -7.47 -7.17 1.38
C LEU A 106 -7.56 -8.07 0.15
N GLU A 107 -8.48 -7.75 -0.74
CA GLU A 107 -8.59 -8.37 -2.06
C GLU A 107 -7.39 -7.99 -2.95
N SER A 108 -7.17 -8.78 -4.02
CA SER A 108 -6.15 -8.44 -5.01
C SER A 108 -6.52 -7.13 -5.72
N ILE A 109 -5.49 -6.33 -6.00
CA ILE A 109 -5.62 -5.07 -6.73
C ILE A 109 -4.97 -5.25 -8.10
N THR A 110 -5.68 -4.88 -9.15
CA THR A 110 -5.11 -4.71 -10.49
C THR A 110 -5.56 -3.36 -11.01
N ALA A 111 -4.61 -2.51 -11.38
CA ALA A 111 -4.91 -1.18 -11.88
C ALA A 111 -4.11 -0.89 -13.15
N SER A 112 -4.68 -0.09 -14.03
CA SER A 112 -4.00 0.43 -15.22
C SER A 112 -4.48 1.84 -15.56
N ALA A 113 -3.58 2.68 -16.05
CA ALA A 113 -3.85 4.06 -16.48
C ALA A 113 -2.71 4.56 -17.36
N SER A 114 -2.89 5.70 -18.02
CA SER A 114 -1.76 6.39 -18.68
C SER A 114 -0.70 6.80 -17.66
N GLU A 115 -1.12 7.18 -16.45
CA GLU A 115 -0.26 7.53 -15.33
C GLU A 115 -0.78 6.88 -14.05
N VAL A 116 0.13 6.25 -13.31
CA VAL A 116 -0.13 5.61 -12.01
C VAL A 116 0.80 6.23 -10.98
N GLU A 117 0.23 6.90 -9.98
CA GLU A 117 0.95 7.47 -8.85
C GLU A 117 0.65 6.67 -7.59
N TYR A 118 1.68 6.25 -6.88
CA TYR A 118 1.55 5.55 -5.60
C TYR A 118 2.32 6.29 -4.52
N LEU A 119 1.60 6.78 -3.51
CA LEU A 119 2.16 7.38 -2.30
C LEU A 119 2.39 6.28 -1.26
N VAL A 120 3.65 5.99 -0.97
CA VAL A 120 4.05 4.83 -0.17
C VAL A 120 3.53 4.93 1.27
N ALA A 121 3.76 6.06 1.95
CA ALA A 121 3.41 6.22 3.37
C ALA A 121 1.90 6.19 3.64
N SER A 122 1.08 6.76 2.75
CA SER A 122 -0.38 6.80 2.88
C SER A 122 -1.06 5.62 2.19
N GLN A 123 -0.33 4.79 1.46
CA GLN A 123 -0.86 3.71 0.61
C GLN A 123 -1.96 4.21 -0.34
N GLN A 124 -1.78 5.41 -0.89
CA GLN A 124 -2.73 6.01 -1.80
C GLN A 124 -2.30 5.78 -3.24
N LEU A 125 -3.19 5.21 -4.03
CA LEU A 125 -3.05 4.97 -5.45
C LEU A 125 -3.90 5.97 -6.22
N THR A 126 -3.29 6.70 -7.17
CA THR A 126 -3.99 7.61 -8.07
C THR A 126 -3.72 7.20 -9.51
N LEU A 127 -4.77 7.03 -10.28
CA LEU A 127 -4.75 6.65 -11.68
C LEU A 127 -5.28 7.80 -12.52
N ARG A 128 -4.56 8.19 -13.58
CA ARG A 128 -4.97 9.26 -14.49
C ARG A 128 -4.90 8.83 -15.95
N GLY A 129 -5.93 9.13 -16.69
CA GLY A 129 -6.07 8.79 -18.12
C GLY A 129 -6.39 7.31 -18.35
N GLN A 130 -7.59 7.03 -18.87
CA GLN A 130 -8.07 5.65 -19.11
C GLN A 130 -7.98 4.75 -17.87
N ALA A 131 -8.29 5.32 -16.71
CA ALA A 131 -8.12 4.66 -15.43
C ALA A 131 -9.04 3.46 -15.27
N VAL A 132 -8.48 2.32 -14.93
CA VAL A 132 -9.18 1.08 -14.60
C VAL A 132 -8.62 0.55 -13.29
N LEU A 133 -9.49 0.21 -12.35
CA LEU A 133 -9.16 -0.48 -11.10
C LEU A 133 -10.03 -1.73 -10.98
N SER A 134 -9.44 -2.87 -10.67
CA SER A 134 -10.14 -4.08 -10.27
C SER A 134 -9.76 -4.45 -8.84
N LEU A 135 -10.77 -4.69 -8.02
CA LEU A 135 -10.65 -5.16 -6.63
C LEU A 135 -11.33 -6.54 -6.57
N GLY A 136 -10.53 -7.60 -6.51
CA GLY A 136 -11.06 -8.94 -6.68
C GLY A 136 -11.75 -9.08 -8.03
N GLN A 137 -13.08 -9.25 -8.01
CA GLN A 137 -13.91 -9.38 -9.22
C GLN A 137 -14.60 -8.06 -9.62
N ASP A 138 -14.60 -7.06 -8.76
CA ASP A 138 -15.22 -5.77 -9.02
C ASP A 138 -14.33 -4.90 -9.91
N ARG A 139 -14.96 -4.13 -10.81
CA ARG A 139 -14.25 -3.31 -11.79
C ARG A 139 -14.79 -1.88 -11.82
N TYR A 140 -13.88 -0.92 -11.76
CA TYR A 140 -14.12 0.52 -11.73
C TYR A 140 -13.36 1.18 -12.87
N GLN A 141 -14.02 2.06 -13.62
CA GLN A 141 -13.44 2.75 -14.77
C GLN A 141 -13.80 4.23 -14.73
N GLY A 142 -12.86 5.08 -15.12
CA GLY A 142 -13.05 6.54 -15.19
C GLY A 142 -11.83 7.21 -15.80
N ASN A 143 -11.82 8.53 -15.80
CA ASN A 143 -10.64 9.28 -16.25
C ASN A 143 -9.64 9.48 -15.12
N VAL A 144 -10.12 9.79 -13.91
CA VAL A 144 -9.30 9.86 -12.70
C VAL A 144 -9.92 8.97 -11.64
N LEU A 145 -9.07 8.15 -11.00
CA LEU A 145 -9.46 7.29 -9.91
C LEU A 145 -8.43 7.40 -8.79
N SER A 146 -8.87 7.71 -7.59
CA SER A 146 -8.07 7.67 -6.36
C SER A 146 -8.53 6.55 -5.46
N TYR A 147 -7.60 5.75 -4.94
CA TYR A 147 -7.89 4.65 -4.03
C TYR A 147 -6.97 4.70 -2.80
N ASP A 148 -7.55 4.90 -1.63
CA ASP A 148 -6.89 4.77 -0.32
C ASP A 148 -6.96 3.29 0.07
N ILE A 149 -5.85 2.58 -0.14
CA ILE A 149 -5.79 1.12 0.05
C ILE A 149 -5.97 0.77 1.54
N ALA A 150 -5.43 1.59 2.43
CA ALA A 150 -5.50 1.35 3.87
C ALA A 150 -6.92 1.48 4.42
N LYS A 151 -7.73 2.39 3.85
CA LYS A 151 -9.11 2.62 4.26
C LYS A 151 -10.15 1.90 3.40
N GLY A 152 -9.75 1.37 2.23
CA GLY A 152 -10.70 0.79 1.28
C GLY A 152 -11.63 1.82 0.63
N ILE A 153 -11.23 3.10 0.57
CA ILE A 153 -12.05 4.18 0.01
C ILE A 153 -11.52 4.57 -1.36
N PHE A 154 -12.39 4.60 -2.34
CA PHE A 154 -12.05 5.08 -3.67
C PHE A 154 -12.98 6.20 -4.12
N LYS A 155 -12.46 7.07 -5.00
CA LYS A 155 -13.19 8.13 -5.68
C LYS A 155 -12.93 8.00 -7.16
N LEU A 156 -13.96 8.18 -7.97
CA LEU A 156 -13.88 8.18 -9.42
C LEU A 156 -14.41 9.52 -9.94
N GLU A 157 -13.71 10.05 -10.93
CA GLU A 157 -14.12 11.26 -11.64
C GLU A 157 -14.17 10.96 -13.14
N SER A 158 -15.20 11.46 -13.79
CA SER A 158 -15.30 11.46 -15.25
C SER A 158 -14.27 12.43 -15.85
N GLY A 159 -13.95 12.26 -17.13
CA GLY A 159 -13.19 13.24 -17.90
C GLY A 159 -14.03 14.48 -18.24
N GLN A 160 -13.41 15.36 -19.00
CA GLN A 160 -14.08 16.59 -19.49
C GLN A 160 -15.00 16.31 -20.69
N ASP A 161 -14.82 15.16 -21.35
CA ASP A 161 -15.69 14.76 -22.46
C ASP A 161 -17.00 14.18 -21.92
N PRO A 162 -18.18 14.58 -22.45
CA PRO A 162 -19.47 14.03 -22.05
C PRO A 162 -19.60 12.51 -22.22
N SER A 163 -18.75 11.88 -23.03
CA SER A 163 -18.66 10.42 -23.20
C SER A 163 -17.86 9.73 -22.09
N ASP A 164 -17.01 10.43 -21.37
CA ASP A 164 -16.14 9.93 -20.30
C ASP A 164 -16.91 9.69 -19.00
N ARG A 165 -17.81 8.72 -19.02
CA ARG A 165 -18.59 8.37 -17.82
C ARG A 165 -17.81 7.45 -16.89
N VAL A 166 -18.10 7.58 -15.60
CA VAL A 166 -17.69 6.58 -14.62
C VAL A 166 -18.51 5.30 -14.83
N ASN A 167 -17.84 4.16 -14.94
CA ASN A 167 -18.46 2.85 -15.10
C ASN A 167 -18.03 1.94 -13.95
N LEU A 168 -19.02 1.31 -13.30
CA LEU A 168 -18.81 0.38 -12.20
C LEU A 168 -19.49 -0.94 -12.54
N THR A 169 -18.74 -2.04 -12.36
CA THR A 169 -19.28 -3.39 -12.37
C THR A 169 -19.00 -4.00 -11.02
N ILE A 170 -20.04 -4.32 -10.28
CA ILE A 170 -19.99 -4.93 -8.94
C ILE A 170 -20.56 -6.34 -9.07
N ASN A 171 -19.76 -7.34 -8.71
CA ASN A 171 -20.18 -8.71 -8.73
C ASN A 171 -20.76 -9.08 -7.35
N PRO A 172 -22.02 -9.59 -7.27
CA PRO A 172 -22.57 -10.06 -6.02
C PRO A 172 -21.67 -11.15 -5.44
N LYS A 173 -21.25 -10.99 -4.19
CA LYS A 173 -20.57 -12.07 -3.47
C LYS A 173 -21.63 -13.16 -3.24
N ALA A 174 -21.34 -14.40 -3.68
CA ALA A 174 -22.19 -15.54 -3.36
C ALA A 174 -22.31 -15.62 -1.84
N ASP A 175 -23.57 -15.63 -1.32
CA ASP A 175 -23.84 -15.82 0.08
C ASP A 175 -23.13 -17.10 0.54
N GLN A 176 -22.16 -17.00 1.42
CA GLN A 176 -21.64 -18.16 2.09
C GLN A 176 -22.77 -18.67 3.01
N PRO A 177 -23.22 -19.92 2.85
CA PRO A 177 -24.20 -20.48 3.77
C PRO A 177 -23.59 -20.51 5.18
N LEU A 178 -24.34 -20.00 6.14
CA LEU A 178 -24.04 -20.00 7.57
C LEU A 178 -23.84 -21.43 8.10
#